data_1fe3a96c1f3e87e6d85cee8248a83b51
#
_entry.id   1fe3a96c1f3e87e6d85cee8248a83b51
#
_cell.length_a   1.000
_cell.length_b   1.000
_cell.length_c   1.000
_cell.angle_alpha   90.00
_cell.angle_beta   90.00
_cell.angle_gamma   90.00
#
_symmetry.space_group_name_H-M   'P 1'
#
loop_
_entity.id
_entity.type
_entity.pdbx_description
1 polymer ?
#
loop_
_entity_poly.entity_id
_entity_poly.type
_entity_poly.pdbx_seq_one_letter_code
_entity_poly.pdbx_strand_id
1 'polypeptide(L)' 'MDEDRVRKWLHDLNNRIGTVLAQSELLQLENLSAKARERSKLIEEKTIEIREMIRDFGDHLFG' A
#
# COMPACT_ATOMS: atom_id res chain seq x y z
N MET A 1 12.19 -6.78 -20.78
CA MET A 1 11.74 -5.54 -20.13
C MET A 1 12.93 -4.87 -19.45
N ASP A 2 13.01 -3.54 -19.52
CA ASP A 2 14.10 -2.77 -18.92
C ASP A 2 14.04 -2.90 -17.39
N GLU A 3 15.10 -3.42 -16.79
CA GLU A 3 15.19 -3.64 -15.35
C GLU A 3 15.07 -2.33 -14.56
N ASP A 4 15.73 -1.26 -15.02
CA ASP A 4 15.68 0.02 -14.33
C ASP A 4 14.28 0.61 -14.35
N ARG A 5 13.55 0.43 -15.44
CA ARG A 5 12.18 0.90 -15.55
C ARG A 5 11.26 0.13 -14.62
N VAL A 6 11.45 -1.18 -14.50
CA VAL A 6 10.66 -2.01 -13.59
C VAL A 6 10.93 -1.60 -12.14
N ARG A 7 12.19 -1.37 -11.78
CA ARG A 7 12.53 -0.91 -10.44
C ARG A 7 11.88 0.45 -10.13
N LYS A 8 11.88 1.35 -11.10
CA LYS A 8 11.25 2.65 -10.95
C LYS A 8 9.75 2.52 -10.74
N TRP A 9 9.09 1.66 -11.52
CA TRP A 9 7.64 1.44 -11.38
C TRP A 9 7.31 0.86 -10.01
N LEU A 10 8.07 -0.12 -9.55
CA LEU A 10 7.84 -0.72 -8.23
C LEU A 10 8.04 0.31 -7.13
N HIS A 11 9.06 1.15 -7.26
CA HIS A 11 9.32 2.21 -6.29
C HIS A 11 8.18 3.23 -6.27
N ASP A 12 7.74 3.70 -7.44
CA ASP A 12 6.65 4.67 -7.55
C ASP A 12 5.34 4.09 -7.02
N LEU A 13 5.07 2.83 -7.34
CA LEU A 13 3.88 2.15 -6.87
C LEU A 13 3.90 1.99 -5.34
N ASN A 14 5.04 1.60 -4.80
CA ASN A 14 5.20 1.45 -3.36
C ASN A 14 5.00 2.79 -2.63
N ASN A 15 5.46 3.89 -3.21
CA ASN A 15 5.27 5.22 -2.64
C ASN A 15 3.78 5.61 -2.60
N ARG A 16 3.05 5.30 -3.67
CA ARG A 16 1.61 5.58 -3.73
C ARG A 16 0.83 4.73 -2.74
N ILE A 17 1.21 3.47 -2.62
CA ILE A 17 0.62 2.57 -1.61
C ILE A 17 0.89 3.10 -0.20
N GLY A 18 2.08 3.60 0.04
CA GLY A 18 2.43 4.22 1.33
C GLY A 18 1.55 5.42 1.65
N THR A 19 1.22 6.22 0.63
CA THR A 19 0.32 7.37 0.81
C THR A 19 -1.09 6.92 1.16
N VAL A 20 -1.60 5.89 0.47
CA VAL A 20 -2.93 5.33 0.77
C VAL A 20 -2.98 4.81 2.20
N LEU A 21 -1.95 4.07 2.60
CA LEU A 21 -1.86 3.54 3.96
C LEU A 21 -1.86 4.65 5.00
N ALA A 22 -1.04 5.70 4.79
CA ALA A 22 -0.96 6.83 5.70
C ALA A 22 -2.31 7.54 5.82
N GLN A 23 -3.01 7.77 4.70
CA GLN A 23 -4.31 8.41 4.71
C GLN A 23 -5.35 7.55 5.43
N SER A 24 -5.29 6.24 5.26
CA SER A 24 -6.19 5.32 5.96
C SER A 24 -5.98 5.39 7.47
N GLU A 25 -4.72 5.45 7.92
CA GLU A 25 -4.40 5.56 9.33
C GLU A 25 -4.85 6.90 9.92
N LEU A 26 -4.64 8.00 9.18
CA LEU A 26 -5.09 9.32 9.59
C LEU A 26 -6.61 9.39 9.67
N LEU A 27 -7.30 8.76 8.71
CA LEU A 27 -8.76 8.73 8.72
C LEU A 27 -9.29 8.06 9.98
N GLN A 28 -8.60 7.04 10.48
CA GLN A 28 -9.01 6.34 11.70
C GLN A 28 -8.90 7.21 12.95
N LEU A 29 -8.19 8.31 12.89
CA LEU A 29 -8.10 9.28 13.99
C LEU A 29 -9.29 10.24 14.00
N GLU A 30 -10.10 10.25 12.93
CA GLU A 30 -11.27 11.10 12.86
C GLU A 30 -12.43 10.49 13.64
N ASN A 31 -13.44 11.32 13.91
CA ASN A 31 -14.65 10.86 14.59
C ASN A 31 -15.57 10.17 13.59
N LEU A 32 -15.27 8.92 13.27
CA LEU A 32 -15.97 8.13 12.27
C LEU A 32 -17.10 7.33 12.87
N SER A 33 -18.14 7.06 12.06
CA SER A 33 -19.13 6.05 12.41
C SER A 33 -18.46 4.69 12.52
N ALA A 34 -19.12 3.74 13.20
CA ALA A 34 -18.59 2.38 13.32
C ALA A 34 -18.34 1.75 11.95
N LYS A 35 -19.26 1.97 11.01
CA LYS A 35 -19.16 1.41 9.67
C LYS A 35 -18.00 2.04 8.87
N ALA A 36 -17.82 3.35 8.98
CA ALA A 36 -16.73 4.04 8.29
C ALA A 36 -15.38 3.60 8.86
N ARG A 37 -15.29 3.39 10.17
CA ARG A 37 -14.08 2.91 10.81
C ARG A 37 -13.74 1.49 10.35
N GLU A 38 -14.74 0.63 10.25
CA GLU A 38 -14.57 -0.72 9.76
C GLU A 38 -14.03 -0.75 8.33
N ARG A 39 -14.57 0.12 7.46
CA ARG A 39 -14.10 0.24 6.08
C ARG A 39 -12.68 0.75 6.01
N SER A 40 -12.35 1.72 6.84
CA SER A 40 -10.99 2.27 6.89
C SER A 40 -9.97 1.21 7.32
N LYS A 41 -10.34 0.36 8.28
CA LYS A 41 -9.48 -0.75 8.71
C LYS A 41 -9.28 -1.76 7.59
N LEU A 42 -10.31 -2.04 6.81
CA LEU A 42 -10.21 -2.95 5.69
C LEU A 42 -9.28 -2.39 4.61
N ILE A 43 -9.38 -1.10 4.34
CA ILE A 43 -8.47 -0.42 3.39
C ILE A 43 -7.03 -0.56 3.88
N GLU A 44 -6.78 -0.35 5.17
CA GLU A 44 -5.46 -0.49 5.76
C GLU A 44 -4.92 -1.92 5.57
N GLU A 45 -5.73 -2.92 5.92
CA GLU A 45 -5.34 -4.33 5.80
C GLU A 45 -4.98 -4.69 4.37
N LYS A 46 -5.83 -4.31 3.41
CA LYS A 46 -5.60 -4.63 1.99
C LYS A 46 -4.41 -3.87 1.44
N THR A 47 -4.19 -2.66 1.90
CA THR A 47 -3.05 -1.86 1.48
C THR A 47 -1.74 -2.50 1.96
N ILE A 48 -1.72 -3.01 3.19
CA ILE A 48 -0.56 -3.73 3.71
C ILE A 48 -0.29 -4.99 2.91
N GLU A 49 -1.34 -5.75 2.57
CA GLU A 49 -1.22 -6.96 1.75
C GLU A 49 -0.64 -6.63 0.37
N ILE A 50 -1.12 -5.56 -0.25
CA ILE A 50 -0.62 -5.12 -1.56
C ILE A 50 0.86 -4.74 -1.45
N ARG A 51 1.25 -4.04 -0.40
CA ARG A 51 2.64 -3.65 -0.19
C ARG A 51 3.55 -4.86 -0.05
N GLU A 52 3.09 -5.88 0.66
CA GLU A 52 3.84 -7.13 0.81
C GLU A 52 3.96 -7.86 -0.52
N MET A 53 2.91 -7.87 -1.33
CA MET A 53 2.94 -8.47 -2.66
C MET A 53 3.95 -7.77 -3.57
N ILE A 54 3.99 -6.44 -3.51
CA ILE A 54 4.95 -5.67 -4.29
C ILE A 54 6.38 -6.01 -3.88
N ARG A 55 6.63 -6.13 -2.58
CA ARG A 55 7.93 -6.50 -2.05
C ARG A 55 8.33 -7.90 -2.53
N ASP A 56 7.42 -8.86 -2.39
CA ASP A 56 7.68 -10.24 -2.81
C ASP A 56 7.96 -10.32 -4.30
N PHE A 57 7.20 -9.57 -5.10
CA PHE A 57 7.40 -9.53 -6.54
C PHE A 57 8.78 -8.95 -6.89
N GLY A 58 9.16 -7.85 -6.22
CA GLY A 58 10.47 -7.24 -6.40
C GLY A 58 11.60 -8.19 -6.03
N ASP A 59 11.45 -8.89 -4.91
CA ASP A 59 12.44 -9.88 -4.46
C ASP A 59 12.55 -11.04 -5.45
N HIS A 60 11.44 -11.46 -6.02
CA HIS A 60 11.41 -12.52 -7.04
C HIS A 60 12.17 -12.08 -8.30
N LEU A 61 11.99 -10.85 -8.73
CA LEU A 61 12.62 -10.33 -9.94
C LEU A 61 14.10 -10.00 -9.77
N PHE A 62 14.48 -9.46 -8.63
CA PHE A 62 15.81 -8.86 -8.42
C PHE A 62 16.61 -9.48 -7.28
N GLY A 63 15.96 -10.30 -6.49
CA GLY A 63 16.58 -10.93 -5.35
C GLY A 63 17.29 -12.20 -5.67
#